data_1f6926ea4d0c5573818f50752b24698a
#
_entry.id   1f6926ea4d0c5573818f50752b24698a
#
_cell.length_a   1.000
_cell.length_b   1.000
_cell.length_c   1.000
_cell.angle_alpha   90.00
_cell.angle_beta   90.00
_cell.angle_gamma   90.00
#
_symmetry.space_group_name_H-M   'P 1'
#
loop_
_entity.id
_entity.type
_entity.pdbx_description
1 polymer ?
#
loop_
_entity_poly.entity_id
_entity_poly.type
_entity_poly.pdbx_seq_one_letter_code
_entity_poly.pdbx_strand_id
1 'polypeptide(L)'
;NLRKISWFEFSRPTNIYIYTKNIPESFVKNGIEVEYVSLKNVDDRRNIWLFSKSVTVSEAGKHTISVGYYINQEGEIDTKIRPNVYCFFPTKESYDICLITHAPFELVDSRQNVKENSDVNILLSKELAHLAAESLPILRDIGLRTESYLINDNLLEIVPIEDELSYRYNYN
;
A
#
# COMPACT_ATOMS: atom_id res chain seq x y z
N ASN A 1 -17.55 0.64 5.10
CA ASN A 1 -16.81 0.86 3.84
C ASN A 1 -17.14 2.22 3.25
N LEU A 2 -16.25 3.18 3.49
CA LEU A 2 -16.40 4.54 2.97
C LEU A 2 -16.16 4.52 1.45
N ARG A 3 -17.19 4.85 0.66
CA ARG A 3 -17.11 4.86 -0.81
C ARG A 3 -16.98 6.24 -1.40
N LYS A 4 -17.34 7.27 -0.63
CA LYS A 4 -17.31 8.65 -1.09
C LYS A 4 -17.01 9.58 0.08
N ILE A 5 -16.08 10.50 -0.12
CA ILE A 5 -15.81 11.63 0.77
C ILE A 5 -15.98 12.89 -0.06
N SER A 6 -16.69 13.87 0.47
CA SER A 6 -16.79 15.19 -0.13
C SER A 6 -16.56 16.25 0.94
N TRP A 7 -15.81 17.29 0.59
CA TRP A 7 -15.64 18.48 1.44
C TRP A 7 -15.52 19.73 0.58
N PHE A 8 -15.68 20.86 1.19
CA PHE A 8 -15.54 22.17 0.55
C PHE A 8 -14.70 23.09 1.44
N GLU A 9 -14.03 24.04 0.81
CA GLU A 9 -13.35 25.10 1.55
C GLU A 9 -14.36 26.14 2.04
N PHE A 10 -14.38 26.42 3.33
CA PHE A 10 -15.32 27.40 3.90
C PHE A 10 -15.13 28.79 3.32
N SER A 11 -13.88 29.15 2.97
CA SER A 11 -13.52 30.42 2.34
C SER A 11 -13.84 30.48 0.83
N ARG A 12 -14.05 29.33 0.19
CA ARG A 12 -14.35 29.18 -1.25
C ARG A 12 -15.38 28.07 -1.46
N PRO A 13 -16.65 28.31 -1.14
CA PRO A 13 -17.69 27.26 -1.16
C PRO A 13 -17.97 26.67 -2.56
N THR A 14 -17.46 27.27 -3.64
CA THR A 14 -17.52 26.73 -4.99
C THR A 14 -16.50 25.61 -5.23
N ASN A 15 -15.46 25.49 -4.41
CA ASN A 15 -14.47 24.44 -4.52
C ASN A 15 -14.96 23.19 -3.77
N ILE A 16 -15.61 22.30 -4.49
CA ILE A 16 -16.07 21.02 -3.95
C ILE A 16 -15.07 19.95 -4.34
N TYR A 17 -14.47 19.31 -3.31
CA TYR A 17 -13.58 18.18 -3.49
C TYR A 17 -14.36 16.88 -3.25
N ILE A 18 -14.35 16.00 -4.22
CA ILE A 18 -15.04 14.72 -4.13
C ILE A 18 -14.09 13.60 -4.45
N TYR A 19 -13.87 12.71 -3.47
CA TYR A 19 -13.17 11.45 -3.69
C TYR A 19 -14.17 10.31 -3.71
N THR A 20 -14.09 9.49 -4.74
CA THR A 20 -14.87 8.26 -4.84
C THR A 20 -13.96 7.07 -4.91
N LYS A 21 -14.21 6.05 -4.06
CA LYS A 21 -13.57 4.74 -4.14
C LYS A 21 -14.51 3.79 -4.89
N ASN A 22 -14.01 3.18 -5.94
CA ASN A 22 -14.68 2.09 -6.65
C ASN A 22 -13.77 0.86 -6.62
N ILE A 23 -14.37 -0.32 -6.52
CA ILE A 23 -13.66 -1.61 -6.55
C ILE A 23 -14.27 -2.42 -7.69
N PRO A 24 -13.77 -2.24 -8.94
CA PRO A 24 -14.30 -2.94 -10.11
C PRO A 24 -14.04 -4.45 -10.06
N GLU A 25 -12.99 -4.88 -9.39
CA GLU A 25 -12.60 -6.28 -9.29
C GLU A 25 -12.11 -6.58 -7.87
N SER A 26 -12.56 -7.70 -7.32
CA SER A 26 -12.02 -8.26 -6.08
C SER A 26 -12.14 -9.79 -6.10
N PHE A 27 -11.14 -10.46 -5.55
CA PHE A 27 -11.09 -11.91 -5.39
C PHE A 27 -10.13 -12.30 -4.25
N VAL A 28 -10.16 -13.59 -3.88
CA VAL A 28 -9.22 -14.14 -2.89
C VAL A 28 -8.35 -15.18 -3.56
N LYS A 29 -7.03 -15.09 -3.37
CA LYS A 29 -6.06 -16.07 -3.83
C LYS A 29 -5.03 -16.36 -2.74
N ASN A 30 -4.85 -17.63 -2.41
CA ASN A 30 -3.91 -18.09 -1.37
C ASN A 30 -4.12 -17.40 0.02
N GLY A 31 -5.39 -17.09 0.37
CA GLY A 31 -5.69 -16.38 1.62
C GLY A 31 -5.42 -14.87 1.59
N ILE A 32 -5.03 -14.33 0.43
CA ILE A 32 -4.84 -12.90 0.20
C ILE A 32 -6.08 -12.36 -0.51
N GLU A 33 -6.70 -11.35 0.07
CA GLU A 33 -7.74 -10.56 -0.58
C GLU A 33 -7.09 -9.58 -1.56
N VAL A 34 -7.52 -9.62 -2.80
CA VAL A 34 -6.99 -8.81 -3.91
C VAL A 34 -8.09 -7.90 -4.42
N GLU A 35 -7.86 -6.61 -4.41
CA GLU A 35 -8.80 -5.61 -4.90
C GLU A 35 -8.15 -4.71 -5.96
N TYR A 36 -8.83 -4.51 -7.08
CA TYR A 36 -8.52 -3.41 -7.97
C TYR A 36 -9.30 -2.18 -7.54
N VAL A 37 -8.62 -1.18 -7.01
CA VAL A 37 -9.22 0.02 -6.44
C VAL A 37 -9.00 1.19 -7.38
N SER A 38 -10.10 1.86 -7.76
CA SER A 38 -10.05 3.12 -8.50
C SER A 38 -10.45 4.26 -7.57
N LEU A 39 -9.52 5.17 -7.33
CA LEU A 39 -9.75 6.42 -6.61
C LEU A 39 -9.90 7.53 -7.64
N LYS A 40 -11.03 8.22 -7.62
CA LYS A 40 -11.32 9.32 -8.54
C LYS A 40 -11.58 10.60 -7.76
N ASN A 41 -10.88 11.65 -8.14
CA ASN A 41 -11.15 13.04 -7.81
C ASN A 41 -11.60 13.80 -9.06
N VAL A 42 -11.93 15.08 -8.93
CA VAL A 42 -12.34 15.94 -10.06
C VAL A 42 -11.26 15.96 -11.14
N ASP A 43 -9.98 16.07 -10.74
CA ASP A 43 -8.85 16.30 -11.63
C ASP A 43 -7.88 15.10 -11.71
N ASP A 44 -8.08 14.05 -10.90
CA ASP A 44 -7.13 12.94 -10.82
C ASP A 44 -7.84 11.59 -10.68
N ARG A 45 -7.26 10.59 -11.31
CA ARG A 45 -7.68 9.20 -11.17
C ARG A 45 -6.48 8.34 -10.88
N ARG A 46 -6.52 7.61 -9.77
CA ARG A 46 -5.48 6.65 -9.37
C ARG A 46 -6.07 5.27 -9.30
N ASN A 47 -5.40 4.35 -9.94
CA ASN A 47 -5.73 2.95 -9.87
C ASN A 47 -4.67 2.22 -9.04
N ILE A 48 -5.11 1.24 -8.25
CA ILE A 48 -4.26 0.52 -7.31
C ILE A 48 -4.65 -0.95 -7.34
N TRP A 49 -3.69 -1.86 -7.48
CA TRP A 49 -3.86 -3.23 -7.05
C TRP A 49 -3.50 -3.32 -5.57
N LEU A 50 -4.46 -3.65 -4.73
CA LEU A 50 -4.32 -3.75 -3.28
C LEU A 50 -4.43 -5.22 -2.87
N PHE A 51 -3.47 -5.66 -2.07
CA PHE A 51 -3.36 -7.02 -1.53
C PHE A 51 -3.47 -6.93 -0.01
N SER A 52 -4.40 -7.64 0.58
CA SER A 52 -4.65 -7.59 2.02
C SER A 52 -4.64 -9.00 2.62
N LYS A 53 -4.04 -9.13 3.79
CA LYS A 53 -3.95 -10.40 4.52
C LYS A 53 -4.23 -10.17 6.00
N SER A 54 -4.92 -11.10 6.62
CA SER A 54 -5.10 -11.10 8.07
C SER A 54 -3.94 -11.84 8.73
N VAL A 55 -3.26 -11.18 9.65
CA VAL A 55 -2.14 -11.73 10.40
C VAL A 55 -2.42 -11.69 11.89
N THR A 56 -1.88 -12.63 12.65
CA THR A 56 -1.98 -12.63 14.11
C THR A 56 -0.66 -12.12 14.67
N VAL A 57 -0.70 -10.96 15.33
CA VAL A 57 0.45 -10.33 15.94
C VAL A 57 0.24 -10.35 17.44
N SER A 58 0.95 -11.24 18.13
CA SER A 58 0.87 -11.40 19.59
C SER A 58 -0.54 -11.73 20.13
N GLU A 59 -0.75 -11.62 21.44
CA GLU A 59 -2.04 -11.79 22.11
C GLU A 59 -3.08 -10.71 21.74
N ALA A 60 -2.66 -9.65 21.01
CA ALA A 60 -3.52 -8.53 20.60
C ALA A 60 -4.54 -8.88 19.50
N GLY A 61 -4.49 -10.10 18.94
CA GLY A 61 -5.51 -10.59 18.02
C GLY A 61 -5.12 -10.51 16.53
N LYS A 62 -6.16 -10.55 15.68
CA LYS A 62 -5.99 -10.51 14.22
C LYS A 62 -5.95 -9.08 13.72
N HIS A 63 -4.97 -8.79 12.89
CA HIS A 63 -4.78 -7.50 12.24
C HIS A 63 -4.78 -7.67 10.72
N THR A 64 -5.27 -6.68 10.01
CA THR A 64 -5.16 -6.64 8.55
C THR A 64 -3.97 -5.81 8.15
N ILE A 65 -3.09 -6.40 7.36
CA ILE A 65 -1.98 -5.70 6.69
C ILE A 65 -2.27 -5.63 5.21
N SER A 66 -1.72 -4.63 4.53
CA SER A 66 -1.93 -4.47 3.09
C SER A 66 -0.69 -3.92 2.41
N VAL A 67 -0.46 -4.40 1.19
CA VAL A 67 0.47 -3.81 0.23
C VAL A 67 -0.27 -3.42 -1.03
N GLY A 68 0.17 -2.38 -1.72
CA GLY A 68 -0.51 -1.92 -2.91
C GLY A 68 0.43 -1.32 -3.94
N TYR A 69 0.04 -1.43 -5.20
CA TYR A 69 0.80 -0.95 -6.34
C TYR A 69 -0.05 0.07 -7.11
N TYR A 70 0.46 1.28 -7.26
CA TYR A 70 -0.14 2.26 -8.15
C TYR A 70 0.01 1.80 -9.60
N ILE A 71 -1.03 2.02 -10.39
CA ILE A 71 -1.06 1.67 -11.81
C ILE A 71 -1.15 2.96 -12.61
N ASN A 72 -0.20 3.14 -13.54
CA ASN A 72 -0.15 4.28 -14.43
C ASN A 72 -1.24 4.21 -15.53
N GLN A 73 -1.25 5.18 -16.43
CA GLN A 73 -2.24 5.23 -17.52
C GLN A 73 -2.03 4.15 -18.58
N GLU A 74 -0.80 3.65 -18.70
CA GLU A 74 -0.41 2.57 -19.61
C GLU A 74 -0.77 1.17 -19.08
N GLY A 75 -1.25 1.10 -17.83
CA GLY A 75 -1.59 -0.17 -17.17
C GLY A 75 -0.42 -0.88 -16.51
N GLU A 76 0.69 -0.18 -16.32
CA GLU A 76 1.90 -0.67 -15.69
C GLU A 76 1.99 -0.20 -14.23
N ILE A 77 2.88 -0.82 -13.44
CA ILE A 77 3.18 -0.34 -12.09
C ILE A 77 3.87 1.04 -12.19
N ASP A 78 3.32 2.02 -11.49
CA ASP A 78 3.89 3.36 -11.42
C ASP A 78 5.04 3.42 -10.41
N THR A 79 6.25 3.29 -10.90
CA THR A 79 7.48 3.31 -10.08
C THR A 79 7.94 4.72 -9.71
N LYS A 80 7.24 5.77 -10.15
CA LYS A 80 7.58 7.17 -9.83
C LYS A 80 6.98 7.63 -8.51
N ILE A 81 5.93 6.96 -8.04
CA ILE A 81 5.25 7.31 -6.80
C ILE A 81 5.96 6.64 -5.62
N ARG A 82 6.36 7.43 -4.63
CA ARG A 82 6.92 6.96 -3.36
C ARG A 82 5.92 7.27 -2.24
N PRO A 83 5.02 6.35 -1.92
CA PRO A 83 4.03 6.59 -0.88
C PRO A 83 4.66 6.58 0.51
N ASN A 84 4.02 7.31 1.43
CA ASN A 84 4.34 7.18 2.84
C ASN A 84 3.83 5.84 3.38
N VAL A 85 4.36 5.43 4.52
CA VAL A 85 3.82 4.32 5.31
C VAL A 85 2.47 4.70 5.88
N TYR A 86 1.50 3.80 5.81
CA TYR A 86 0.15 4.03 6.33
C TYR A 86 -0.06 3.24 7.62
N CYS A 87 -0.57 3.96 8.63
CA CYS A 87 -1.18 3.37 9.82
C CYS A 87 -2.58 4.00 9.97
N PHE A 88 -3.57 3.46 9.24
CA PHE A 88 -4.90 4.05 8.98
C PHE A 88 -4.82 5.39 8.22
N PHE A 89 -3.91 6.27 8.59
CA PHE A 89 -3.58 7.53 7.92
C PHE A 89 -2.11 7.51 7.47
N PRO A 90 -1.72 8.36 6.52
CA PRO A 90 -0.31 8.47 6.13
C PRO A 90 0.52 8.99 7.32
N THR A 91 1.64 8.33 7.57
CA THR A 91 2.68 8.82 8.48
C THR A 91 3.62 9.77 7.74
N LYS A 92 4.64 10.28 8.40
CA LYS A 92 5.73 11.03 7.73
C LYS A 92 6.84 10.12 7.21
N GLU A 93 6.77 8.83 7.49
CA GLU A 93 7.78 7.88 7.04
C GLU A 93 7.53 7.44 5.60
N SER A 94 8.62 7.30 4.86
CA SER A 94 8.69 6.71 3.53
C SER A 94 9.87 5.75 3.48
N TYR A 95 9.67 4.58 2.90
CA TYR A 95 10.73 3.59 2.70
C TYR A 95 11.45 3.75 1.36
N ASP A 96 11.18 4.83 0.63
CA ASP A 96 11.71 5.09 -0.71
C ASP A 96 11.47 3.94 -1.72
N ILE A 97 10.39 3.23 -1.53
CA ILE A 97 9.91 2.16 -2.41
C ILE A 97 8.58 2.55 -3.05
N CYS A 98 8.30 2.04 -4.25
CA CYS A 98 7.06 2.32 -5.00
C CYS A 98 5.85 1.51 -4.50
N LEU A 99 5.89 1.07 -3.26
CA LEU A 99 4.92 0.17 -2.67
C LEU A 99 4.14 0.87 -1.58
N ILE A 100 2.81 0.88 -1.69
CA ILE A 100 1.95 1.25 -0.58
C ILE A 100 2.09 0.18 0.50
N THR A 101 2.37 0.59 1.73
CA THR A 101 2.41 -0.29 2.89
C THR A 101 1.43 0.21 3.95
N HIS A 102 0.59 -0.68 4.44
CA HIS A 102 -0.35 -0.41 5.51
C HIS A 102 -0.31 -1.52 6.55
N ALA A 103 -0.11 -1.14 7.80
CA ALA A 103 -0.29 -2.01 8.96
C ALA A 103 -0.71 -1.18 10.19
N PRO A 104 -1.32 -1.79 11.20
CA PRO A 104 -1.66 -1.11 12.46
C PRO A 104 -0.40 -0.99 13.34
N PHE A 105 0.58 -0.24 12.87
CA PHE A 105 1.82 0.01 13.58
C PHE A 105 1.60 0.75 14.91
N GLU A 106 2.42 0.44 15.89
CA GLU A 106 2.60 1.30 17.04
C GLU A 106 3.31 2.58 16.60
N LEU A 107 2.69 3.71 16.87
CA LEU A 107 3.22 5.03 16.52
C LEU A 107 3.83 5.71 17.75
N VAL A 108 4.73 6.66 17.53
CA VAL A 108 5.19 7.58 18.57
C VAL A 108 4.02 8.50 19.00
N ASP A 109 4.16 9.18 20.14
CA ASP A 109 3.10 10.02 20.74
C ASP A 109 2.54 11.07 19.77
N SER A 110 3.37 11.60 18.89
CA SER A 110 2.94 12.54 17.86
C SER A 110 2.09 11.91 16.74
N ARG A 111 2.02 10.57 16.67
CA ARG A 111 1.36 9.77 15.64
C ARG A 111 1.88 10.02 14.20
N GLN A 112 3.04 10.64 14.09
CA GLN A 112 3.62 11.00 12.79
C GLN A 112 4.58 9.94 12.27
N ASN A 113 5.23 9.21 13.18
CA ASN A 113 6.25 8.22 12.84
C ASN A 113 5.94 6.88 13.51
N VAL A 114 6.41 5.81 12.89
CA VAL A 114 6.38 4.45 13.44
C VAL A 114 7.35 4.36 14.61
N LYS A 115 6.93 3.73 15.70
CA LYS A 115 7.77 3.57 16.88
C LYS A 115 8.91 2.62 16.58
N GLU A 116 10.13 3.10 16.74
CA GLU A 116 11.33 2.27 16.63
C GLU A 116 11.40 1.26 17.81
N ASN A 117 12.11 0.17 17.60
CA ASN A 117 12.34 -0.88 18.63
C ASN A 117 11.06 -1.47 19.24
N SER A 118 9.98 -1.54 18.47
CA SER A 118 8.76 -2.24 18.83
C SER A 118 8.77 -3.65 18.22
N ASP A 119 8.70 -4.69 19.05
CA ASP A 119 8.61 -6.08 18.58
C ASP A 119 7.39 -6.31 17.68
N VAL A 120 6.28 -5.63 17.97
CA VAL A 120 5.07 -5.65 17.16
C VAL A 120 5.35 -5.07 15.78
N ASN A 121 6.01 -3.93 15.70
CA ASN A 121 6.33 -3.28 14.43
C ASN A 121 7.33 -4.09 13.60
N ILE A 122 8.31 -4.71 14.25
CA ILE A 122 9.26 -5.63 13.59
C ILE A 122 8.50 -6.81 12.96
N LEU A 123 7.57 -7.41 13.69
CA LEU A 123 6.77 -8.53 13.18
C LEU A 123 5.86 -8.08 12.03
N LEU A 124 5.17 -6.93 12.16
CA LEU A 124 4.33 -6.38 11.11
C LEU A 124 5.11 -6.07 9.84
N SER A 125 6.34 -5.55 9.98
CA SER A 125 7.23 -5.28 8.84
C SER A 125 7.65 -6.55 8.12
N LYS A 126 7.95 -7.63 8.86
CA LYS A 126 8.24 -8.95 8.28
C LYS A 126 7.04 -9.51 7.51
N GLU A 127 5.85 -9.42 8.10
CA GLU A 127 4.61 -9.89 7.46
C GLU A 127 4.27 -9.06 6.20
N LEU A 128 4.53 -7.74 6.21
CA LEU A 128 4.39 -6.90 5.03
C LEU A 128 5.38 -7.29 3.93
N ALA A 129 6.63 -7.58 4.26
CA ALA A 129 7.62 -8.04 3.30
C ALA A 129 7.23 -9.39 2.68
N HIS A 130 6.72 -10.33 3.49
CA HIS A 130 6.18 -11.60 2.99
C HIS A 130 4.97 -11.38 2.09
N LEU A 131 4.03 -10.52 2.48
CA LEU A 131 2.86 -10.21 1.66
C LEU A 131 3.25 -9.56 0.33
N ALA A 132 4.24 -8.67 0.33
CA ALA A 132 4.80 -8.09 -0.90
C ALA A 132 5.35 -9.18 -1.82
N ALA A 133 6.17 -10.10 -1.30
CA ALA A 133 6.70 -11.22 -2.07
C ALA A 133 5.59 -12.15 -2.60
N GLU A 134 4.60 -12.49 -1.77
CA GLU A 134 3.46 -13.33 -2.16
C GLU A 134 2.55 -12.66 -3.20
N SER A 135 2.51 -11.32 -3.26
CA SER A 135 1.70 -10.57 -4.22
C SER A 135 2.27 -10.59 -5.65
N LEU A 136 3.59 -10.73 -5.82
CA LEU A 136 4.24 -10.67 -7.14
C LEU A 136 3.76 -11.76 -8.11
N PRO A 137 3.70 -13.05 -7.75
CA PRO A 137 3.15 -14.06 -8.65
C PRO A 137 1.66 -13.83 -8.95
N ILE A 138 0.90 -13.23 -8.04
CA ILE A 138 -0.50 -12.89 -8.30
C ILE A 138 -0.59 -11.75 -9.31
N LEU A 139 0.24 -10.70 -9.17
CA LEU A 139 0.34 -9.61 -10.13
C LEU A 139 0.72 -10.10 -11.53
N ARG A 140 1.68 -11.01 -11.61
CA ARG A 140 2.06 -11.65 -12.89
C ARG A 140 0.85 -12.33 -13.54
N ASP A 141 0.11 -13.12 -12.76
CA ASP A 141 -1.05 -13.85 -13.29
C ASP A 141 -2.19 -12.88 -13.69
N ILE A 142 -2.35 -11.76 -12.98
CA ILE A 142 -3.26 -10.69 -13.38
C ILE A 142 -2.80 -10.07 -14.70
N GLY A 143 -1.52 -9.73 -14.84
CA GLY A 143 -0.96 -9.15 -16.05
C GLY A 143 -1.16 -10.06 -17.27
N LEU A 144 -0.91 -11.37 -17.12
CA LEU A 144 -1.15 -12.34 -18.17
C LEU A 144 -2.63 -12.43 -18.58
N ARG A 145 -3.54 -12.34 -17.61
CA ARG A 145 -4.99 -12.40 -17.85
C ARG A 145 -5.54 -11.12 -18.51
N THR A 146 -4.99 -9.96 -18.14
CA THR A 146 -5.45 -8.65 -18.62
C THR A 146 -4.66 -8.15 -19.84
N GLU A 147 -3.71 -8.95 -20.34
CA GLU A 147 -2.79 -8.58 -21.41
C GLU A 147 -2.04 -7.27 -21.11
N SER A 148 -1.76 -7.03 -19.81
CA SER A 148 -1.06 -5.84 -19.34
C SER A 148 0.33 -6.21 -18.82
N TYR A 149 1.29 -5.30 -19.00
CA TYR A 149 2.68 -5.49 -18.55
C TYR A 149 2.84 -5.05 -17.08
N LEU A 150 2.07 -5.68 -16.17
CA LEU A 150 2.19 -5.36 -14.74
C LEU A 150 3.55 -5.75 -14.16
N ILE A 151 4.20 -6.77 -14.72
CA ILE A 151 5.56 -7.16 -14.37
C ILE A 151 6.44 -6.94 -15.58
N ASN A 152 7.19 -5.88 -15.56
CA ASN A 152 8.20 -5.48 -16.54
C ASN A 152 9.53 -5.17 -15.83
N ASP A 153 10.50 -4.63 -16.56
CA ASP A 153 11.81 -4.28 -16.01
C ASP A 153 11.71 -3.27 -14.85
N ASN A 154 10.66 -2.45 -14.80
CA ASN A 154 10.41 -1.51 -13.71
C ASN A 154 10.13 -2.21 -12.37
N LEU A 155 9.74 -3.49 -12.38
CA LEU A 155 9.54 -4.25 -11.15
C LEU A 155 10.82 -4.39 -10.34
N LEU A 156 11.98 -4.40 -10.98
CA LEU A 156 13.27 -4.46 -10.29
C LEU A 156 13.51 -3.21 -9.43
N GLU A 157 12.91 -2.07 -9.78
CA GLU A 157 12.96 -0.85 -8.98
C GLU A 157 12.12 -0.92 -7.69
N ILE A 158 11.22 -1.89 -7.60
CA ILE A 158 10.37 -2.11 -6.41
C ILE A 158 11.09 -2.99 -5.39
N VAL A 159 11.99 -3.84 -5.87
CA VAL A 159 12.73 -4.77 -5.01
C VAL A 159 13.87 -4.00 -4.35
N PRO A 160 13.84 -3.80 -3.01
CA PRO A 160 14.92 -3.12 -2.32
C PRO A 160 16.22 -3.91 -2.51
N ILE A 161 17.28 -3.23 -2.90
CA ILE A 161 18.62 -3.81 -2.96
C ILE A 161 19.07 -4.04 -1.51
N GLU A 162 19.69 -5.18 -1.25
CA GLU A 162 20.06 -5.66 0.09
C GLU A 162 20.84 -4.62 0.93
N ASP A 163 21.64 -3.78 0.29
CA ASP A 163 22.40 -2.70 0.91
C ASP A 163 21.54 -1.56 1.49
N GLU A 164 20.38 -1.28 0.93
CA GLU A 164 19.50 -0.22 1.43
C GLU A 164 18.66 -0.68 2.63
N LEU A 165 18.36 -1.97 2.74
CA LEU A 165 17.66 -2.56 3.89
C LEU A 165 18.58 -2.73 5.10
N SER A 166 19.88 -3.01 4.89
CA SER A 166 20.84 -3.24 5.97
C SER A 166 21.20 -1.96 6.73
N TYR A 167 21.14 -0.80 6.08
CA TYR A 167 21.48 0.49 6.72
C TYR A 167 20.43 0.99 7.72
N ARG A 168 19.18 0.57 7.62
CA ARG A 168 18.09 1.02 8.50
C ARG A 168 17.77 0.07 9.64
N TYR A 169 18.22 -1.17 9.55
CA TYR A 169 18.07 -2.17 10.59
C TYR A 169 19.44 -2.72 10.98
N ASN A 170 20.24 -1.90 11.69
CA ASN A 170 21.41 -2.39 12.38
C ASN A 170 20.98 -3.44 13.41
N TYR A 171 20.99 -4.69 13.01
CA TYR A 171 21.02 -5.80 13.93
C TYR A 171 22.45 -5.89 14.50
N ASN A 172 22.68 -5.29 15.67
CA ASN A 172 23.75 -5.69 16.57
C ASN A 172 23.25 -6.82 17.46
#